data_a896b58acd1a059023a3166b65fd12c7
#
_entry.id   a896b58acd1a059023a3166b65fd12c7
#
_cell.length_a   1.000
_cell.length_b   1.000
_cell.length_c   1.000
_cell.angle_alpha   90.00
_cell.angle_beta   90.00
_cell.angle_gamma   90.00
#
_symmetry.space_group_name_H-M   'P 1'
#
loop_
_entity.id
_entity.type
_entity.pdbx_description
1 polymer ?
#
loop_
_entity_poly.entity_id
_entity_poly.type
_entity_poly.pdbx_seq_one_letter_code
_entity_poly.pdbx_strand_id
1 'polypeptide(L)'
;SAAAAQAAYRGQAPHLLAEIGTDLSNIRSGMLANAVTAGDTVIEEIIRGATDAIGVVVAGAVHLLGPDTVVLGGGLVEAMPGLFVNGVRESAFKHVMPAYRDTFEIFPAQLGDDAAVMGAAAWVQASCGLGDDALRHATTTTGTA
;
A
#
# COMPACT_ATOMS: atom_id res chain seq x y z
N SER A 1 -6.66 -7.94 -9.68
CA SER A 1 -8.07 -8.44 -9.63
C SER A 1 -8.36 -9.52 -10.68
N ALA A 2 -7.89 -9.40 -11.93
CA ALA A 2 -8.19 -10.37 -13.00
C ALA A 2 -7.75 -11.80 -12.66
N ALA A 3 -6.53 -12.00 -12.16
CA ALA A 3 -6.03 -13.33 -11.77
C ALA A 3 -6.85 -13.94 -10.62
N ALA A 4 -7.23 -13.14 -9.62
CA ALA A 4 -8.07 -13.59 -8.51
C ALA A 4 -9.48 -13.97 -8.98
N ALA A 5 -10.08 -13.19 -9.89
CA ALA A 5 -11.35 -13.50 -10.52
C ALA A 5 -11.28 -14.82 -11.29
N GLN A 6 -10.21 -15.05 -12.04
CA GLN A 6 -10.00 -16.29 -12.78
C GLN A 6 -9.82 -17.50 -11.84
N ALA A 7 -9.10 -17.34 -10.73
CA ALA A 7 -8.94 -18.39 -9.72
C ALA A 7 -10.27 -18.75 -9.05
N ALA A 8 -11.07 -17.74 -8.69
CA ALA A 8 -12.42 -17.93 -8.14
C ALA A 8 -13.34 -18.65 -9.13
N TYR A 9 -13.37 -18.22 -10.39
CA TYR A 9 -14.16 -18.85 -11.45
C TYR A 9 -13.80 -20.34 -11.67
N ARG A 10 -12.52 -20.69 -11.52
CA ARG A 10 -12.05 -22.08 -11.63
C ARG A 10 -12.27 -22.92 -10.37
N GLY A 11 -12.87 -22.36 -9.33
CA GLY A 11 -13.09 -23.05 -8.05
C GLY A 11 -11.81 -23.24 -7.22
N GLN A 12 -10.73 -22.52 -7.54
CA GLN A 12 -9.44 -22.59 -6.86
C GLN A 12 -9.33 -21.67 -5.64
N ALA A 13 -10.31 -20.76 -5.46
CA ALA A 13 -10.42 -19.84 -4.35
C ALA A 13 -11.85 -19.87 -3.77
N PRO A 14 -12.19 -20.95 -3.02
CA PRO A 14 -13.56 -21.19 -2.55
C PRO A 14 -14.05 -20.13 -1.57
N HIS A 15 -13.17 -19.59 -0.70
CA HIS A 15 -13.54 -18.56 0.27
C HIS A 15 -13.80 -17.22 -0.44
N LEU A 16 -12.95 -16.84 -1.40
CA LEU A 16 -13.18 -15.65 -2.22
C LEU A 16 -14.49 -15.78 -3.00
N LEU A 17 -14.74 -16.95 -3.61
CA LEU A 17 -15.97 -17.19 -4.37
C LEU A 17 -17.22 -17.11 -3.48
N ALA A 18 -17.15 -17.62 -2.26
CA ALA A 18 -18.26 -17.54 -1.31
C ALA A 18 -18.60 -16.10 -0.90
N GLU A 19 -17.58 -15.24 -0.78
CA GLU A 19 -17.75 -13.85 -0.38
C GLU A 19 -18.28 -12.97 -1.53
N ILE A 20 -17.78 -13.15 -2.76
CA ILE A 20 -18.16 -12.32 -3.92
C ILE A 20 -19.40 -12.85 -4.67
N GLY A 21 -19.76 -14.11 -4.49
CA GLY A 21 -20.82 -14.76 -5.25
C GLY A 21 -20.50 -14.82 -6.75
N THR A 22 -21.47 -14.44 -7.59
CA THR A 22 -21.33 -14.49 -9.06
C THR A 22 -20.80 -13.19 -9.68
N ASP A 23 -20.72 -12.10 -8.92
CA ASP A 23 -20.28 -10.81 -9.44
C ASP A 23 -18.79 -10.55 -9.13
N LEU A 24 -17.95 -11.04 -10.04
CA LEU A 24 -16.49 -10.88 -9.96
C LEU A 24 -16.01 -9.41 -10.08
N SER A 25 -16.88 -8.47 -10.47
CA SER A 25 -16.54 -7.04 -10.54
C SER A 25 -16.40 -6.40 -9.16
N ASN A 26 -16.96 -7.02 -8.14
CA ASN A 26 -16.96 -6.54 -6.76
C ASN A 26 -15.72 -6.91 -5.94
N ILE A 27 -14.73 -7.57 -6.53
CA ILE A 27 -13.49 -7.93 -5.81
C ILE A 27 -12.79 -6.67 -5.32
N ARG A 28 -12.67 -6.55 -3.99
CA ARG A 28 -11.97 -5.48 -3.26
C ARG A 28 -10.80 -6.04 -2.47
N SER A 29 -9.88 -5.17 -2.06
CA SER A 29 -8.69 -5.54 -1.28
C SER A 29 -9.02 -6.27 0.03
N GLY A 30 -10.06 -5.84 0.74
CA GLY A 30 -10.52 -6.49 1.97
C GLY A 30 -10.97 -7.94 1.74
N MET A 31 -11.70 -8.22 0.66
CA MET A 31 -12.12 -9.59 0.31
C MET A 31 -10.93 -10.49 -0.01
N LEU A 32 -9.90 -9.96 -0.68
CA LEU A 32 -8.66 -10.71 -0.92
C LEU A 32 -7.93 -11.02 0.39
N ALA A 33 -7.89 -10.06 1.32
CA ALA A 33 -7.31 -10.26 2.65
C ALA A 33 -8.08 -11.33 3.45
N ASN A 34 -9.42 -11.31 3.42
CA ASN A 34 -10.27 -12.30 4.05
C ASN A 34 -10.03 -13.70 3.47
N ALA A 35 -9.97 -13.81 2.13
CA ALA A 35 -9.71 -15.07 1.44
C ALA A 35 -8.34 -15.66 1.82
N VAL A 36 -7.29 -14.85 1.88
CA VAL A 36 -5.95 -15.27 2.35
C VAL A 36 -6.03 -15.75 3.80
N THR A 37 -6.69 -15.01 4.68
CA THR A 37 -6.85 -15.38 6.09
C THR A 37 -7.67 -16.67 6.26
N ALA A 38 -8.64 -16.91 5.38
CA ALA A 38 -9.46 -18.12 5.35
C ALA A 38 -8.72 -19.34 4.74
N GLY A 39 -7.54 -19.14 4.13
CA GLY A 39 -6.69 -20.21 3.63
C GLY A 39 -6.76 -20.45 2.11
N ASP A 40 -7.23 -19.49 1.33
CA ASP A 40 -7.19 -19.55 -0.14
C ASP A 40 -5.73 -19.35 -0.62
N THR A 41 -4.96 -20.44 -0.66
CA THR A 41 -3.52 -20.43 -0.99
C THR A 41 -3.24 -19.85 -2.38
N VAL A 42 -4.13 -20.07 -3.35
CA VAL A 42 -3.98 -19.52 -4.70
C VAL A 42 -4.07 -17.98 -4.70
N ILE A 43 -4.93 -17.42 -3.84
CA ILE A 43 -5.01 -15.95 -3.69
C ILE A 43 -3.73 -15.43 -3.03
N GLU A 44 -3.21 -16.11 -2.01
CA GLU A 44 -1.94 -15.75 -1.40
C GLU A 44 -0.78 -15.80 -2.40
N GLU A 45 -0.70 -16.83 -3.25
CA GLU A 45 0.31 -16.95 -4.31
C GLU A 45 0.23 -15.79 -5.32
N ILE A 46 -0.99 -15.40 -5.72
CA ILE A 46 -1.22 -14.24 -6.60
C ILE A 46 -0.71 -12.95 -5.96
N ILE A 47 -1.00 -12.75 -4.66
CA ILE A 47 -0.51 -11.58 -3.93
C ILE A 47 1.03 -11.59 -3.82
N ARG A 48 1.62 -12.74 -3.49
CA ARG A 48 3.10 -12.90 -3.44
C ARG A 48 3.74 -12.62 -4.79
N GLY A 49 3.18 -13.12 -5.90
CA GLY A 49 3.65 -12.79 -7.24
C GLY A 49 3.60 -11.29 -7.56
N ALA A 50 2.56 -10.59 -7.07
CA ALA A 50 2.48 -9.14 -7.20
C ALA A 50 3.54 -8.42 -6.36
N THR A 51 3.77 -8.86 -5.12
CA THR A 51 4.80 -8.26 -4.25
C THR A 51 6.21 -8.50 -4.80
N ASP A 52 6.46 -9.67 -5.40
CA ASP A 52 7.73 -9.96 -6.07
C ASP A 52 7.99 -9.01 -7.24
N ALA A 53 7.00 -8.80 -8.10
CA ALA A 53 7.12 -7.87 -9.22
C ALA A 53 7.38 -6.43 -8.75
N ILE A 54 6.68 -5.98 -7.71
CA ILE A 54 6.88 -4.64 -7.13
C ILE A 54 8.27 -4.52 -6.51
N GLY A 55 8.75 -5.56 -5.82
CA GLY A 55 10.09 -5.57 -5.23
C GLY A 55 11.20 -5.40 -6.27
N VAL A 56 11.07 -6.04 -7.44
CA VAL A 56 12.00 -5.83 -8.57
C VAL A 56 12.00 -4.36 -9.03
N VAL A 57 10.80 -3.75 -9.14
CA VAL A 57 10.69 -2.34 -9.53
C VAL A 57 11.31 -1.43 -8.47
N VAL A 58 11.07 -1.70 -7.19
CA VAL A 58 11.67 -0.95 -6.07
C VAL A 58 13.20 -1.05 -6.13
N ALA A 59 13.77 -2.24 -6.34
CA ALA A 59 15.21 -2.40 -6.49
C ALA A 59 15.76 -1.57 -7.66
N GLY A 60 15.06 -1.56 -8.80
CA GLY A 60 15.40 -0.71 -9.94
C GLY A 60 15.37 0.78 -9.60
N ALA A 61 14.35 1.24 -8.88
CA ALA A 61 14.24 2.62 -8.44
C ALA A 61 15.37 3.01 -7.46
N VAL A 62 15.73 2.11 -6.54
CA VAL A 62 16.85 2.31 -5.62
C VAL A 62 18.17 2.47 -6.38
N HIS A 63 18.42 1.64 -7.38
CA HIS A 63 19.64 1.76 -8.19
C HIS A 63 19.69 3.05 -9.02
N LEU A 64 18.54 3.53 -9.49
CA LEU A 64 18.49 4.69 -10.38
C LEU A 64 18.47 6.02 -9.62
N LEU A 65 17.72 6.08 -8.52
CA LEU A 65 17.41 7.33 -7.82
C LEU A 65 18.09 7.44 -6.45
N GLY A 66 18.49 6.30 -5.84
CA GLY A 66 19.09 6.26 -4.51
C GLY A 66 18.20 6.80 -3.39
N PRO A 67 16.88 6.50 -3.34
CA PRO A 67 16.05 6.95 -2.24
C PRO A 67 16.48 6.26 -0.95
N ASP A 68 16.37 6.96 0.18
CA ASP A 68 16.53 6.40 1.51
C ASP A 68 15.21 5.80 2.07
N THR A 69 14.09 6.21 1.50
CA THR A 69 12.76 5.82 1.95
C THR A 69 11.85 5.51 0.77
N VAL A 70 11.18 4.35 0.81
CA VAL A 70 10.13 3.94 -0.12
C VAL A 70 8.83 3.76 0.65
N VAL A 71 7.77 4.46 0.24
CA VAL A 71 6.45 4.36 0.87
C VAL A 71 5.50 3.60 -0.07
N LEU A 72 4.92 2.52 0.44
CA LEU A 72 3.93 1.72 -0.26
C LEU A 72 2.51 2.12 0.19
N GLY A 73 1.65 2.46 -0.75
CA GLY A 73 0.26 2.81 -0.47
C GLY A 73 -0.72 2.03 -1.33
N GLY A 74 -2.00 2.16 -0.98
CA GLY A 74 -3.12 1.58 -1.71
C GLY A 74 -3.81 0.45 -0.96
N GLY A 75 -5.02 0.10 -1.40
CA GLY A 75 -5.93 -0.77 -0.65
C GLY A 75 -5.40 -2.17 -0.32
N LEU A 76 -4.47 -2.74 -1.10
CA LEU A 76 -3.85 -4.03 -0.76
C LEU A 76 -2.84 -3.89 0.39
N VAL A 77 -2.11 -2.77 0.44
CA VAL A 77 -1.20 -2.47 1.55
C VAL A 77 -1.98 -2.26 2.84
N GLU A 78 -3.10 -1.54 2.78
CA GLU A 78 -3.98 -1.28 3.93
C GLU A 78 -4.64 -2.56 4.44
N ALA A 79 -5.15 -3.40 3.52
CA ALA A 79 -5.86 -4.62 3.88
C ALA A 79 -4.94 -5.71 4.47
N MET A 80 -3.67 -5.78 4.03
CA MET A 80 -2.71 -6.79 4.47
C MET A 80 -1.27 -6.25 4.53
N PRO A 81 -0.99 -5.25 5.39
CA PRO A 81 0.29 -4.55 5.42
C PRO A 81 1.46 -5.50 5.68
N GLY A 82 1.31 -6.45 6.59
CA GLY A 82 2.35 -7.41 6.93
C GLY A 82 2.77 -8.28 5.74
N LEU A 83 1.81 -8.92 5.06
CA LEU A 83 2.07 -9.76 3.91
C LEU A 83 2.67 -8.95 2.75
N PHE A 84 2.05 -7.80 2.45
CA PHE A 84 2.40 -7.02 1.28
C PHE A 84 3.75 -6.31 1.42
N VAL A 85 3.95 -5.56 2.51
CA VAL A 85 5.20 -4.80 2.73
C VAL A 85 6.40 -5.74 2.91
N ASN A 86 6.22 -6.83 3.67
CA ASN A 86 7.31 -7.80 3.86
C ASN A 86 7.64 -8.53 2.55
N GLY A 87 6.65 -8.90 1.74
CA GLY A 87 6.88 -9.52 0.44
C GLY A 87 7.65 -8.60 -0.51
N VAL A 88 7.26 -7.32 -0.60
CA VAL A 88 7.98 -6.34 -1.42
C VAL A 88 9.41 -6.12 -0.89
N ARG A 89 9.58 -6.01 0.43
CA ARG A 89 10.91 -5.84 1.05
C ARG A 89 11.82 -7.02 0.75
N GLU A 90 11.33 -8.24 0.95
CA GLU A 90 12.09 -9.46 0.69
C GLU A 90 12.53 -9.55 -0.78
N SER A 91 11.62 -9.28 -1.70
CA SER A 91 11.92 -9.28 -3.13
C SER A 91 12.89 -8.16 -3.51
N ALA A 92 12.70 -6.93 -3.01
CA ALA A 92 13.62 -5.84 -3.27
C ALA A 92 15.04 -6.16 -2.81
N PHE A 93 15.21 -6.72 -1.60
CA PHE A 93 16.52 -7.10 -1.08
C PHE A 93 17.20 -8.26 -1.83
N LYS A 94 16.44 -9.12 -2.51
CA LYS A 94 16.99 -10.15 -3.40
C LYS A 94 17.58 -9.54 -4.68
N HIS A 95 17.00 -8.43 -5.17
CA HIS A 95 17.35 -7.86 -6.47
C HIS A 95 18.25 -6.62 -6.38
N VAL A 96 18.36 -5.99 -5.20
CA VAL A 96 19.25 -4.85 -5.00
C VAL A 96 20.69 -5.30 -4.84
N MET A 97 21.64 -4.53 -5.39
CA MET A 97 23.07 -4.78 -5.18
C MET A 97 23.43 -4.70 -3.70
N PRO A 98 24.37 -5.53 -3.19
CA PRO A 98 24.71 -5.58 -1.77
C PRO A 98 25.04 -4.22 -1.16
N ALA A 99 25.67 -3.31 -1.92
CA ALA A 99 26.03 -1.98 -1.46
C ALA A 99 24.83 -1.07 -1.12
N TYR A 100 23.63 -1.40 -1.61
CA TYR A 100 22.42 -0.61 -1.39
C TYR A 100 21.47 -1.20 -0.34
N ARG A 101 21.75 -2.40 0.21
CA ARG A 101 20.83 -3.09 1.11
C ARG A 101 20.52 -2.32 2.39
N ASP A 102 21.47 -1.56 2.88
CA ASP A 102 21.34 -0.81 4.14
C ASP A 102 21.11 0.69 3.90
N THR A 103 20.82 1.10 2.65
CA THR A 103 20.67 2.52 2.29
C THR A 103 19.23 2.97 2.21
N PHE A 104 18.25 2.06 2.26
CA PHE A 104 16.84 2.41 2.15
C PHE A 104 15.96 1.53 3.03
N GLU A 105 14.81 2.07 3.37
CA GLU A 105 13.76 1.37 4.11
C GLU A 105 12.42 1.42 3.34
N ILE A 106 11.55 0.44 3.60
CA ILE A 106 10.23 0.34 2.98
C ILE A 106 9.16 0.40 4.06
N PHE A 107 8.25 1.36 3.97
CA PHE A 107 7.16 1.60 4.92
C PHE A 107 5.78 1.53 4.26
N PRO A 108 4.74 1.13 4.98
CA PRO A 108 3.37 1.36 4.53
C PRO A 108 3.00 2.83 4.67
N ALA A 109 2.15 3.34 3.75
CA ALA A 109 1.55 4.66 3.87
C ALA A 109 0.65 4.73 5.12
N GLN A 110 0.67 5.88 5.81
CA GLN A 110 -0.07 6.07 7.06
C GLN A 110 -1.42 6.78 6.88
N LEU A 111 -1.59 7.52 5.78
CA LEU A 111 -2.77 8.36 5.56
C LEU A 111 -3.96 7.60 4.96
N GLY A 112 -3.76 6.40 4.45
CA GLY A 112 -4.82 5.59 3.87
C GLY A 112 -5.67 6.33 2.83
N ASP A 113 -6.98 6.17 2.91
CA ASP A 113 -7.95 6.83 2.03
C ASP A 113 -7.94 8.36 2.13
N ASP A 114 -7.45 8.92 3.24
CA ASP A 114 -7.36 10.36 3.46
C ASP A 114 -6.18 11.02 2.74
N ALA A 115 -5.26 10.24 2.15
CA ALA A 115 -4.04 10.75 1.52
C ALA A 115 -4.32 11.80 0.44
N ALA A 116 -5.36 11.59 -0.38
CA ALA A 116 -5.72 12.52 -1.45
C ALA A 116 -6.26 13.84 -0.90
N VAL A 117 -7.11 13.79 0.12
CA VAL A 117 -7.72 14.97 0.76
C VAL A 117 -6.65 15.76 1.52
N MET A 118 -5.82 15.08 2.29
CA MET A 118 -4.73 15.69 3.03
C MET A 118 -3.69 16.32 2.10
N GLY A 119 -3.35 15.64 1.00
CA GLY A 119 -2.46 16.16 -0.03
C GLY A 119 -3.00 17.41 -0.71
N ALA A 120 -4.29 17.42 -1.07
CA ALA A 120 -4.95 18.58 -1.65
C ALA A 120 -4.98 19.77 -0.67
N ALA A 121 -5.29 19.53 0.60
CA ALA A 121 -5.28 20.56 1.63
C ALA A 121 -3.88 21.15 1.82
N ALA A 122 -2.85 20.31 1.90
CA ALA A 122 -1.46 20.76 2.02
C ALA A 122 -1.02 21.56 0.79
N TRP A 123 -1.43 21.16 -0.41
CA TRP A 123 -1.15 21.91 -1.63
C TRP A 123 -1.78 23.29 -1.62
N VAL A 124 -3.06 23.40 -1.22
CA VAL A 124 -3.75 24.70 -1.11
C VAL A 124 -3.07 25.59 -0.08
N GLN A 125 -2.72 25.06 1.09
CA GLN A 125 -1.99 25.81 2.12
C GLN A 125 -0.67 26.37 1.57
N ALA A 126 0.13 25.53 0.91
CA ALA A 126 1.40 25.94 0.32
C ALA A 126 1.23 26.98 -0.80
N SER A 127 0.20 26.82 -1.66
CA SER A 127 -0.04 27.68 -2.82
C SER A 127 -0.67 29.04 -2.44
N CYS A 128 -1.47 29.08 -1.37
CA CYS A 128 -2.15 30.29 -0.91
C CYS A 128 -1.36 31.07 0.15
N GLY A 129 -0.16 30.64 0.53
CA GLY A 129 0.63 31.28 1.58
C GLY A 129 -0.01 31.21 2.98
N LEU A 130 -0.96 30.29 3.19
CA LEU A 130 -1.65 30.10 4.49
C LEU A 130 -0.82 29.28 5.49
N GLY A 131 0.42 28.96 5.17
CA GLY A 131 1.34 28.25 6.05
C GLY A 131 2.02 29.22 7.00
N ASP A 132 1.87 29.05 8.27
CA ASP A 132 2.45 29.64 9.48
C ASP A 132 1.61 30.69 10.23
N ASP A 133 0.92 31.62 9.60
CA ASP A 133 0.14 32.64 10.32
C ASP A 133 -1.17 32.11 10.91
N ALA A 134 -1.82 31.15 10.26
CA ALA A 134 -3.09 30.56 10.75
C ALA A 134 -2.89 29.72 12.03
N LEU A 135 -1.76 29.02 12.14
CA LEU A 135 -1.42 28.23 13.33
C LEU A 135 -1.00 29.13 14.52
N ARG A 136 -0.40 30.28 14.26
CA ARG A 136 -0.03 31.26 15.30
C ARG A 136 -1.23 31.95 15.92
N HIS A 137 -2.30 32.19 15.15
CA HIS A 137 -3.54 32.79 15.65
C HIS A 137 -4.44 31.82 16.42
N ALA A 138 -4.42 30.52 16.09
CA ALA A 138 -5.19 29.49 16.80
C ALA A 138 -4.67 29.22 18.22
N THR A 139 -3.37 29.38 18.46
CA THR A 139 -2.74 29.15 19.77
C THR A 139 -2.86 30.35 20.71
N THR A 140 -3.19 31.53 20.21
CA THR A 140 -3.29 32.75 21.03
C THR A 140 -4.68 32.97 21.64
N THR A 141 -5.71 32.24 21.19
CA THR A 141 -7.10 32.44 21.62
C THR A 141 -7.54 31.55 22.79
N THR A 142 -6.69 30.65 23.28
CA THR A 142 -7.03 29.72 24.38
C THR A 142 -6.40 30.10 25.74
N GLY A 143 -5.99 31.34 25.92
CA GLY A 143 -5.30 31.78 27.15
C GLY A 143 -5.91 33.02 27.80
N THR A 144 -7.23 33.05 28.01
CA THR A 144 -7.84 33.99 28.98
C THR A 144 -9.28 33.59 29.29
N ALA A 145 -9.46 32.78 30.31
CA ALA A 145 -10.64 32.76 31.18
C ALA A 145 -10.31 31.96 32.44
#